data_240e45215781467db7b604e4a04d2bb1
#
_entry.id   240e45215781467db7b604e4a04d2bb1
#
_cell.length_a   1.000
_cell.length_b   1.000
_cell.length_c   1.000
_cell.angle_alpha   90.00
_cell.angle_beta   90.00
_cell.angle_gamma   90.00
#
_symmetry.space_group_name_H-M   'P 1'
#
loop_
_entity.id
_entity.type
_entity.pdbx_description
1 polymer ?
#
loop_
_entity_poly.entity_id
_entity_poly.type
_entity_poly.pdbx_seq_one_letter_code
_entity_poly.pdbx_strand_id
1 'polypeptide(L)'
;MDAAAWDKKYEETELVWGAPPNELLVEYATALPHGQALDLACGEGRNALWLATRGWEVTGIDYSAVAIEKARTIAARSPRSVLDRLDYRCGDVTVAEYASRNGQGYDLALLLYLHLPAPQRTLVVNRAINSLKPDGIPMILGHDRSNIDYGVGGPKDPEILYTPEELMQEFQGRLEFEIAGNPHRHTETGIAVDALVIGRKSGVGNAKNG
;
A
#
# COMPACT_ATOMS: atom_id res chain seq x y z
N MET A 1 16.72 -0.62 -5.06
CA MET A 1 17.27 0.47 -4.19
C MET A 1 17.21 -0.05 -2.76
N ASP A 2 18.27 0.18 -1.99
CA ASP A 2 18.31 -0.11 -0.55
C ASP A 2 17.80 1.08 0.29
N ALA A 3 17.75 0.93 1.62
CA ALA A 3 17.23 1.96 2.53
C ALA A 3 18.04 3.28 2.41
N ALA A 4 19.38 3.19 2.31
CA ALA A 4 20.24 4.37 2.22
C ALA A 4 20.01 5.16 0.91
N ALA A 5 19.75 4.47 -0.21
CA ALA A 5 19.44 5.10 -1.48
C ALA A 5 18.06 5.80 -1.46
N TRP A 6 17.09 5.26 -0.72
CA TRP A 6 15.81 5.89 -0.48
C TRP A 6 15.93 7.07 0.48
N ASP A 7 16.69 6.93 1.58
CA ASP A 7 16.96 8.05 2.51
C ASP A 7 17.51 9.26 1.75
N LYS A 8 18.53 9.03 0.91
CA LYS A 8 19.09 10.08 0.07
C LYS A 8 18.05 10.74 -0.83
N LYS A 9 17.20 9.94 -1.51
CA LYS A 9 16.14 10.45 -2.37
C LYS A 9 15.14 11.31 -1.60
N TYR A 10 14.78 10.90 -0.39
CA TYR A 10 13.89 11.68 0.47
C TYR A 10 14.57 12.94 1.01
N GLU A 11 15.87 12.94 1.28
CA GLU A 11 16.61 14.13 1.71
C GLU A 11 16.69 15.23 0.64
N GLU A 12 16.85 14.83 -0.64
CA GLU A 12 17.05 15.73 -1.78
C GLU A 12 15.76 16.47 -2.20
N THR A 13 14.60 16.08 -1.76
CA THR A 13 13.32 16.61 -2.22
C THR A 13 12.41 16.96 -1.04
N GLU A 14 11.71 18.09 -1.07
CA GLU A 14 10.78 18.47 0.00
C GLU A 14 9.65 17.42 0.16
N LEU A 15 9.01 17.03 -0.95
CA LEU A 15 8.04 15.94 -1.02
C LEU A 15 8.27 15.11 -2.30
N VAL A 16 8.70 13.87 -2.16
CA VAL A 16 8.99 12.99 -3.31
C VAL A 16 7.72 12.63 -4.06
N TRP A 17 6.61 12.41 -3.34
CA TRP A 17 5.37 11.91 -3.93
C TRP A 17 4.22 12.93 -3.94
N GLY A 18 4.49 14.17 -3.51
CA GLY A 18 3.46 15.20 -3.36
C GLY A 18 2.56 15.00 -2.13
N ALA A 19 1.72 16.01 -1.85
CA ALA A 19 0.86 16.01 -0.67
C ALA A 19 -0.46 15.24 -0.83
N PRO A 20 -1.14 15.21 -2.01
CA PRO A 20 -2.41 14.52 -2.15
C PRO A 20 -2.27 13.00 -1.97
N PRO A 21 -3.26 12.33 -1.33
CA PRO A 21 -3.34 10.87 -1.31
C PRO A 21 -3.51 10.32 -2.73
N ASN A 22 -3.30 9.02 -2.89
CA ASN A 22 -3.57 8.35 -4.15
C ASN A 22 -5.07 8.41 -4.49
N GLU A 23 -5.41 8.80 -5.73
CA GLU A 23 -6.79 9.02 -6.16
C GLU A 23 -7.63 7.74 -6.12
N LEU A 24 -7.10 6.60 -6.54
CA LEU A 24 -7.80 5.31 -6.50
C LEU A 24 -8.05 4.85 -5.06
N LEU A 25 -7.12 5.14 -4.13
CA LEU A 25 -7.36 4.92 -2.71
C LEU A 25 -8.53 5.79 -2.21
N VAL A 26 -8.55 7.08 -2.57
CA VAL A 26 -9.63 7.99 -2.19
C VAL A 26 -10.97 7.49 -2.72
N GLU A 27 -11.03 7.15 -4.00
CA GLU A 27 -12.23 6.65 -4.66
C GLU A 27 -12.78 5.41 -3.95
N TYR A 28 -11.91 4.43 -3.70
CA TYR A 28 -12.34 3.16 -3.10
C TYR A 28 -12.63 3.28 -1.60
N ALA A 29 -11.73 3.89 -0.83
CA ALA A 29 -11.81 3.87 0.63
C ALA A 29 -12.80 4.90 1.23
N THR A 30 -13.28 5.88 0.44
CA THR A 30 -14.24 6.89 0.95
C THR A 30 -15.56 6.26 1.41
N ALA A 31 -16.00 5.18 0.77
CA ALA A 31 -17.26 4.49 1.12
C ALA A 31 -17.08 3.41 2.19
N LEU A 32 -15.86 3.06 2.55
CA LEU A 32 -15.59 2.02 3.54
C LEU A 32 -15.83 2.52 4.97
N PRO A 33 -16.39 1.68 5.86
CA PRO A 33 -16.39 1.96 7.28
C PRO A 33 -14.95 2.05 7.79
N HIS A 34 -14.61 3.11 8.51
CA HIS A 34 -13.27 3.27 9.08
C HIS A 34 -12.97 2.22 10.16
N GLY A 35 -11.73 1.79 10.24
CA GLY A 35 -11.23 0.77 11.16
C GLY A 35 -9.71 0.86 11.31
N GLN A 36 -9.04 -0.29 11.36
CA GLN A 36 -7.58 -0.39 11.40
C GLN A 36 -7.03 -0.51 9.97
N ALA A 37 -6.08 0.34 9.58
CA ALA A 37 -5.41 0.26 8.29
C ALA A 37 -3.91 0.06 8.44
N LEU A 38 -3.32 -0.71 7.52
CA LEU A 38 -1.89 -0.94 7.37
C LEU A 38 -1.44 -0.31 6.05
N ASP A 39 -0.45 0.57 6.08
CA ASP A 39 0.15 1.18 4.90
C ASP A 39 1.62 0.74 4.79
N LEU A 40 1.89 -0.18 3.85
CA LEU A 40 3.21 -0.79 3.64
C LEU A 40 4.00 -0.02 2.59
N ALA A 41 5.24 0.35 2.91
CA ALA A 41 6.06 1.30 2.17
C ALA A 41 5.35 2.66 2.08
N CYS A 42 4.93 3.17 3.23
CA CYS A 42 4.08 4.36 3.34
C CYS A 42 4.79 5.67 2.92
N GLY A 43 6.11 5.66 2.75
CA GLY A 43 6.91 6.84 2.41
C GLY A 43 6.69 7.99 3.40
N GLU A 44 6.44 9.17 2.88
CA GLU A 44 6.15 10.40 3.65
C GLU A 44 4.71 10.44 4.23
N GLY A 45 3.99 9.30 4.18
CA GLY A 45 2.74 9.08 4.90
C GLY A 45 1.50 9.76 4.33
N ARG A 46 1.47 10.19 3.06
CA ARG A 46 0.34 10.92 2.46
C ARG A 46 -0.97 10.14 2.52
N ASN A 47 -0.94 8.84 2.25
CA ASN A 47 -2.12 7.95 2.28
C ASN A 47 -2.55 7.66 3.73
N ALA A 48 -1.59 7.34 4.59
CA ALA A 48 -1.82 7.11 6.02
C ALA A 48 -2.44 8.34 6.69
N LEU A 49 -1.91 9.53 6.43
CA LEU A 49 -2.43 10.78 6.97
C LEU A 49 -3.87 11.05 6.50
N TRP A 50 -4.14 10.85 5.20
CA TRP A 50 -5.47 11.02 4.65
C TRP A 50 -6.48 10.07 5.33
N LEU A 51 -6.15 8.78 5.45
CA LEU A 51 -6.98 7.80 6.14
C LEU A 51 -7.25 8.21 7.60
N ALA A 52 -6.22 8.69 8.33
CA ALA A 52 -6.37 9.14 9.70
C ALA A 52 -7.30 10.34 9.83
N THR A 53 -7.30 11.28 8.87
CA THR A 53 -8.26 12.39 8.82
C THR A 53 -9.70 11.93 8.61
N ARG A 54 -9.89 10.72 8.02
CA ARG A 54 -11.18 10.06 7.80
C ARG A 54 -11.61 9.14 8.94
N GLY A 55 -10.83 9.08 10.02
CA GLY A 55 -11.19 8.30 11.23
C GLY A 55 -10.54 6.92 11.31
N TRP A 56 -9.73 6.52 10.33
CA TRP A 56 -8.98 5.27 10.39
C TRP A 56 -7.86 5.34 11.42
N GLU A 57 -7.61 4.24 12.13
CA GLU A 57 -6.38 4.04 12.89
C GLU A 57 -5.35 3.39 11.99
N VAL A 58 -4.23 4.06 11.73
CA VAL A 58 -3.29 3.68 10.68
C VAL A 58 -1.92 3.35 11.24
N THR A 59 -1.41 2.17 10.87
CA THR A 59 0.01 1.82 11.02
C THR A 59 0.69 1.98 9.67
N GLY A 60 1.64 2.90 9.56
CA GLY A 60 2.48 3.10 8.38
C GLY A 60 3.87 2.53 8.61
N ILE A 61 4.37 1.70 7.69
CA ILE A 61 5.71 1.11 7.77
C ILE A 61 6.49 1.50 6.52
N ASP A 62 7.68 2.06 6.72
CA ASP A 62 8.65 2.30 5.65
C ASP A 62 10.06 2.06 6.17
N TYR A 63 10.97 1.57 5.33
CA TYR A 63 12.32 1.31 5.77
C TYR A 63 13.23 2.54 5.72
N SER A 64 12.81 3.63 5.08
CA SER A 64 13.49 4.91 5.11
C SER A 64 13.20 5.64 6.42
N ALA A 65 14.23 5.85 7.22
CA ALA A 65 14.13 6.64 8.44
C ALA A 65 13.78 8.10 8.13
N VAL A 66 14.32 8.63 7.03
CA VAL A 66 14.05 10.00 6.56
C VAL A 66 12.58 10.16 6.16
N ALA A 67 12.02 9.21 5.41
CA ALA A 67 10.61 9.23 5.03
C ALA A 67 9.69 9.22 6.26
N ILE A 68 9.97 8.36 7.23
CA ILE A 68 9.19 8.26 8.48
C ILE A 68 9.27 9.55 9.30
N GLU A 69 10.43 10.19 9.38
CA GLU A 69 10.58 11.46 10.10
C GLU A 69 9.81 12.59 9.40
N LYS A 70 9.85 12.63 8.07
CA LYS A 70 9.02 13.55 7.29
C LYS A 70 7.52 13.30 7.49
N ALA A 71 7.09 12.02 7.46
CA ALA A 71 5.71 11.66 7.72
C ALA A 71 5.22 12.18 9.08
N ARG A 72 6.03 12.01 10.13
CA ARG A 72 5.74 12.55 11.47
C ARG A 72 5.68 14.07 11.48
N THR A 73 6.63 14.74 10.83
CA THR A 73 6.69 16.20 10.73
C THR A 73 5.49 16.79 10.01
N ILE A 74 5.07 16.16 8.92
CA ILE A 74 3.88 16.56 8.15
C ILE A 74 2.62 16.36 9.00
N ALA A 75 2.48 15.18 9.60
CA ALA A 75 1.35 14.84 10.45
C ALA A 75 1.23 15.78 11.67
N ALA A 76 2.35 16.26 12.24
CA ALA A 76 2.37 17.15 13.41
C ALA A 76 1.60 18.46 13.21
N ARG A 77 1.28 18.82 11.96
CA ARG A 77 0.46 19.99 11.63
C ARG A 77 -1.05 19.72 11.76
N SER A 78 -1.43 18.47 12.02
CA SER A 78 -2.83 18.02 12.13
C SER A 78 -3.34 18.13 13.57
N PRO A 79 -4.66 18.16 13.77
CA PRO A 79 -5.27 18.10 15.11
C PRO A 79 -4.81 16.87 15.89
N ARG A 80 -4.74 16.98 17.21
CA ARG A 80 -4.32 15.88 18.10
C ARG A 80 -5.13 14.58 17.86
N SER A 81 -6.42 14.70 17.60
CA SER A 81 -7.29 13.55 17.30
C SER A 81 -6.90 12.79 16.01
N VAL A 82 -6.19 13.40 15.07
CA VAL A 82 -5.63 12.76 13.88
C VAL A 82 -4.29 12.10 14.24
N LEU A 83 -3.44 12.81 14.98
CA LEU A 83 -2.14 12.28 15.42
C LEU A 83 -2.29 10.99 16.24
N ASP A 84 -3.26 10.96 17.14
CA ASP A 84 -3.52 9.80 18.01
C ASP A 84 -3.92 8.54 17.21
N ARG A 85 -4.32 8.68 15.94
CA ARG A 85 -4.64 7.58 15.03
C ARG A 85 -3.47 7.09 14.21
N LEU A 86 -2.33 7.79 14.19
CA LEU A 86 -1.17 7.45 13.38
C LEU A 86 -0.10 6.74 14.19
N ASP A 87 0.46 5.67 13.62
CA ASP A 87 1.59 4.93 14.16
C ASP A 87 2.58 4.67 13.02
N TYR A 88 3.61 5.54 12.91
CA TYR A 88 4.65 5.41 11.92
C TYR A 88 5.85 4.65 12.46
N ARG A 89 6.21 3.54 11.78
CA ARG A 89 7.29 2.63 12.15
C ARG A 89 8.35 2.60 11.04
N CYS A 90 9.62 2.81 11.42
CA CYS A 90 10.73 2.55 10.51
C CYS A 90 11.05 1.05 10.53
N GLY A 91 11.01 0.40 9.35
CA GLY A 91 11.28 -1.04 9.24
C GLY A 91 11.12 -1.57 7.82
N ASP A 92 11.87 -2.62 7.53
CA ASP A 92 11.74 -3.34 6.25
C ASP A 92 10.47 -4.18 6.25
N VAL A 93 9.58 -3.93 5.30
CA VAL A 93 8.29 -4.64 5.14
C VAL A 93 8.47 -6.14 4.90
N THR A 94 9.64 -6.61 4.44
CA THR A 94 9.88 -8.05 4.24
C THR A 94 10.09 -8.80 5.56
N VAL A 95 10.48 -8.12 6.64
CA VAL A 95 10.79 -8.72 7.95
C VAL A 95 10.02 -8.10 9.12
N ALA A 96 9.52 -6.86 9.00
CA ALA A 96 8.80 -6.14 10.04
C ALA A 96 7.56 -6.90 10.53
N GLU A 97 7.17 -6.71 11.77
CA GLU A 97 5.92 -7.23 12.31
C GLU A 97 4.74 -6.33 11.92
N TYR A 98 3.64 -6.95 11.49
CA TYR A 98 2.40 -6.28 11.09
C TYR A 98 1.35 -6.38 12.21
N ALA A 99 1.75 -6.05 13.44
CA ALA A 99 0.84 -6.05 14.57
C ALA A 99 -0.05 -4.80 14.56
N SER A 100 -1.37 -4.99 14.52
CA SER A 100 -2.33 -3.89 14.68
C SER A 100 -2.34 -3.39 16.13
N ARG A 101 -2.69 -2.11 16.34
CA ARG A 101 -2.66 -1.47 17.67
C ARG A 101 -3.53 -2.18 18.71
N ASN A 102 -4.66 -2.73 18.29
CA ASN A 102 -5.59 -3.46 19.16
C ASN A 102 -5.39 -4.97 19.15
N GLY A 103 -4.42 -5.51 18.40
CA GLY A 103 -4.15 -6.93 18.29
C GLY A 103 -5.19 -7.75 17.51
N GLN A 104 -6.22 -7.11 16.93
CA GLN A 104 -7.33 -7.80 16.26
C GLN A 104 -7.11 -7.95 14.73
N GLY A 105 -6.05 -7.38 14.19
CA GLY A 105 -5.78 -7.33 12.76
C GLY A 105 -6.32 -6.05 12.09
N TYR A 106 -6.14 -5.98 10.79
CA TYR A 106 -6.48 -4.81 9.98
C TYR A 106 -7.75 -5.04 9.17
N ASP A 107 -8.50 -3.96 8.93
CA ASP A 107 -9.65 -3.93 8.02
C ASP A 107 -9.21 -3.63 6.59
N LEU A 108 -8.11 -2.87 6.43
CA LEU A 108 -7.53 -2.47 5.15
C LEU A 108 -6.01 -2.61 5.18
N ALA A 109 -5.41 -3.18 4.13
CA ALA A 109 -3.96 -3.18 3.94
C ALA A 109 -3.61 -2.60 2.57
N LEU A 110 -2.74 -1.59 2.58
CA LEU A 110 -2.29 -0.89 1.38
C LEU A 110 -0.89 -1.35 0.99
N LEU A 111 -0.71 -1.70 -0.28
CA LEU A 111 0.56 -1.97 -0.93
C LEU A 111 0.60 -1.11 -2.20
N LEU A 112 0.85 0.18 -2.03
CA LEU A 112 0.76 1.16 -3.12
C LEU A 112 2.15 1.53 -3.62
N TYR A 113 2.44 1.16 -4.88
CA TYR A 113 3.73 1.36 -5.56
C TYR A 113 4.92 0.72 -4.84
N LEU A 114 4.69 -0.36 -4.12
CA LEU A 114 5.73 -1.22 -3.57
C LEU A 114 6.20 -2.20 -4.67
N HIS A 115 7.32 -1.85 -5.31
CA HIS A 115 7.90 -2.64 -6.38
C HIS A 115 9.03 -3.53 -5.83
N LEU A 116 8.75 -4.82 -5.75
CA LEU A 116 9.66 -5.85 -5.26
C LEU A 116 9.76 -7.00 -6.26
N PRO A 117 10.91 -7.70 -6.35
CA PRO A 117 10.98 -8.97 -7.05
C PRO A 117 9.90 -9.95 -6.58
N ALA A 118 9.39 -10.79 -7.49
CA ALA A 118 8.24 -11.65 -7.25
C ALA A 118 8.29 -12.44 -5.93
N PRO A 119 9.40 -13.09 -5.52
CA PRO A 119 9.44 -13.82 -4.25
C PRO A 119 9.23 -12.95 -3.01
N GLN A 120 9.79 -11.72 -3.04
CA GLN A 120 9.63 -10.77 -1.93
C GLN A 120 8.22 -10.16 -1.94
N ARG A 121 7.67 -9.86 -3.13
CA ARG A 121 6.28 -9.40 -3.29
C ARG A 121 5.31 -10.42 -2.73
N THR A 122 5.44 -11.70 -3.13
CA THR A 122 4.61 -12.80 -2.62
C THR A 122 4.67 -12.90 -1.09
N LEU A 123 5.88 -12.81 -0.52
CA LEU A 123 6.06 -12.83 0.93
C LEU A 123 5.29 -11.67 1.60
N VAL A 124 5.50 -10.44 1.15
CA VAL A 124 4.90 -9.25 1.76
C VAL A 124 3.38 -9.26 1.62
N VAL A 125 2.83 -9.58 0.44
CA VAL A 125 1.38 -9.66 0.23
C VAL A 125 0.76 -10.77 1.09
N ASN A 126 1.37 -11.95 1.17
CA ASN A 126 0.89 -13.03 2.04
C ASN A 126 0.88 -12.62 3.52
N ARG A 127 1.90 -11.90 3.98
CA ARG A 127 1.94 -11.38 5.36
C ARG A 127 0.88 -10.31 5.58
N ALA A 128 0.67 -9.42 4.60
CA ALA A 128 -0.41 -8.44 4.64
C ALA A 128 -1.79 -9.11 4.74
N ILE A 129 -2.08 -10.09 3.88
CA ILE A 129 -3.33 -10.87 3.93
C ILE A 129 -3.48 -11.58 5.29
N ASN A 130 -2.40 -12.15 5.84
CA ASN A 130 -2.44 -12.82 7.15
C ASN A 130 -2.78 -11.84 8.28
N SER A 131 -2.30 -10.60 8.20
CA SER A 131 -2.56 -9.55 9.20
C SER A 131 -3.96 -8.95 9.13
N LEU A 132 -4.70 -9.21 8.05
CA LEU A 132 -6.09 -8.78 7.90
C LEU A 132 -7.05 -9.61 8.78
N LYS A 133 -8.10 -8.96 9.25
CA LYS A 133 -9.29 -9.61 9.80
C LYS A 133 -9.97 -10.49 8.73
N PRO A 134 -10.89 -11.40 9.10
CA PRO A 134 -11.83 -11.96 8.12
C PRO A 134 -12.52 -10.82 7.35
N ASP A 135 -12.72 -10.99 6.03
CA ASP A 135 -13.26 -9.98 5.11
C ASP A 135 -12.45 -8.68 4.99
N GLY A 136 -11.28 -8.60 5.61
CA GLY A 136 -10.37 -7.47 5.47
C GLY A 136 -9.84 -7.35 4.04
N ILE A 137 -9.57 -6.12 3.64
CA ILE A 137 -9.34 -5.73 2.25
C ILE A 137 -7.86 -5.44 2.01
N PRO A 138 -7.13 -6.21 1.18
CA PRO A 138 -5.88 -5.78 0.59
C PRO A 138 -6.16 -4.96 -0.68
N MET A 139 -5.48 -3.81 -0.81
CA MET A 139 -5.40 -3.01 -2.02
C MET A 139 -3.97 -3.00 -2.53
N ILE A 140 -3.74 -3.63 -3.68
CA ILE A 140 -2.43 -3.74 -4.33
C ILE A 140 -2.48 -2.88 -5.59
N LEU A 141 -1.60 -1.88 -5.66
CA LEU A 141 -1.51 -0.94 -6.78
C LEU A 141 -0.03 -0.66 -7.08
N GLY A 142 0.34 -0.73 -8.33
CA GLY A 142 1.67 -0.34 -8.78
C GLY A 142 1.70 -0.15 -10.28
N HIS A 143 2.88 0.13 -10.83
CA HIS A 143 3.00 0.21 -12.29
C HIS A 143 2.81 -1.16 -12.91
N ASP A 144 1.94 -1.23 -13.92
CA ASP A 144 1.80 -2.41 -14.76
C ASP A 144 3.07 -2.66 -15.59
N ARG A 145 3.34 -3.92 -15.91
CA ARG A 145 4.51 -4.26 -16.74
C ARG A 145 4.47 -3.57 -18.11
N SER A 146 3.28 -3.40 -18.69
CA SER A 146 3.11 -2.70 -19.96
C SER A 146 3.43 -1.21 -19.90
N ASN A 147 3.52 -0.62 -18.70
CA ASN A 147 3.94 0.78 -18.53
C ASN A 147 5.36 1.05 -19.04
N ILE A 148 6.19 0.01 -19.21
CA ILE A 148 7.54 0.13 -19.78
C ILE A 148 7.46 0.63 -21.23
N ASP A 149 6.54 0.07 -22.01
CA ASP A 149 6.40 0.30 -23.45
C ASP A 149 5.35 1.36 -23.79
N TYR A 150 4.27 1.44 -23.00
CA TYR A 150 3.09 2.24 -23.34
C TYR A 150 2.82 3.39 -22.38
N GLY A 151 3.61 3.51 -21.29
CA GLY A 151 3.37 4.52 -20.27
C GLY A 151 4.58 5.39 -19.96
N VAL A 152 4.38 6.27 -18.97
CA VAL A 152 5.42 7.18 -18.49
C VAL A 152 5.72 6.96 -17.01
N GLY A 153 6.95 7.32 -16.61
CA GLY A 153 7.40 7.17 -15.22
C GLY A 153 7.58 5.73 -14.77
N GLY A 154 7.73 5.54 -13.48
CA GLY A 154 7.91 4.23 -12.84
C GLY A 154 9.24 3.53 -13.14
N PRO A 155 9.45 2.38 -12.51
CA PRO A 155 10.61 1.54 -12.79
C PRO A 155 10.62 1.02 -14.23
N LYS A 156 11.83 0.77 -14.76
CA LYS A 156 12.02 0.17 -16.09
C LYS A 156 12.50 -1.28 -16.02
N ASP A 157 12.58 -1.83 -14.82
CA ASP A 157 12.93 -3.23 -14.58
C ASP A 157 11.63 -4.08 -14.56
N PRO A 158 11.42 -4.98 -15.54
CA PRO A 158 10.23 -5.81 -15.62
C PRO A 158 10.11 -6.82 -14.47
N GLU A 159 11.23 -7.17 -13.80
CA GLU A 159 11.25 -8.16 -12.72
C GLU A 159 10.53 -7.69 -11.43
N ILE A 160 10.39 -6.37 -11.27
CA ILE A 160 9.69 -5.79 -10.11
C ILE A 160 8.30 -5.26 -10.46
N LEU A 161 7.90 -5.35 -11.71
CA LEU A 161 6.56 -4.99 -12.19
C LEU A 161 5.67 -6.24 -12.27
N TYR A 162 4.39 -6.04 -12.32
CA TYR A 162 3.40 -7.12 -12.33
C TYR A 162 2.16 -6.73 -13.14
N THR A 163 1.32 -7.70 -13.42
CA THR A 163 -0.01 -7.45 -14.00
C THR A 163 -1.12 -7.86 -13.02
N PRO A 164 -2.34 -7.36 -13.19
CA PRO A 164 -3.49 -7.81 -12.38
C PRO A 164 -3.70 -9.31 -12.46
N GLU A 165 -3.54 -9.92 -13.65
CA GLU A 165 -3.72 -11.35 -13.88
C GLU A 165 -2.70 -12.18 -13.09
N GLU A 166 -1.42 -11.76 -13.06
CA GLU A 166 -0.38 -12.42 -12.26
C GLU A 166 -0.73 -12.39 -10.77
N LEU A 167 -1.16 -11.23 -10.25
CA LEU A 167 -1.57 -11.10 -8.85
C LEU A 167 -2.80 -11.95 -8.54
N MET A 168 -3.79 -11.98 -9.42
CA MET A 168 -4.98 -12.82 -9.25
C MET A 168 -4.62 -14.31 -9.22
N GLN A 169 -3.73 -14.75 -10.11
CA GLN A 169 -3.26 -16.14 -10.13
C GLN A 169 -2.45 -16.49 -8.88
N GLU A 170 -1.56 -15.59 -8.46
CA GLU A 170 -0.68 -15.78 -7.30
C GLU A 170 -1.48 -15.89 -5.99
N PHE A 171 -2.56 -15.12 -5.84
CA PHE A 171 -3.36 -15.09 -4.60
C PHE A 171 -4.73 -15.75 -4.74
N GLN A 172 -4.93 -16.56 -5.77
CA GLN A 172 -6.14 -17.37 -5.96
C GLN A 172 -6.42 -18.25 -4.72
N GLY A 173 -7.67 -18.26 -4.26
CA GLY A 173 -8.09 -18.99 -3.06
C GLY A 173 -7.74 -18.31 -1.72
N ARG A 174 -6.93 -17.23 -1.76
CA ARG A 174 -6.64 -16.39 -0.60
C ARG A 174 -7.52 -15.15 -0.54
N LEU A 175 -7.93 -14.67 -1.71
CA LEU A 175 -8.75 -13.47 -1.89
C LEU A 175 -9.98 -13.78 -2.75
N GLU A 176 -11.08 -13.13 -2.40
CA GLU A 176 -12.23 -12.93 -3.27
C GLU A 176 -12.02 -11.59 -3.97
N PHE A 177 -11.70 -11.62 -5.26
CA PHE A 177 -11.35 -10.41 -6.01
C PHE A 177 -12.59 -9.58 -6.32
N GLU A 178 -12.55 -8.27 -6.00
CA GLU A 178 -13.62 -7.32 -6.29
C GLU A 178 -13.28 -6.45 -7.50
N ILE A 179 -12.02 -6.01 -7.60
CA ILE A 179 -11.52 -5.16 -8.67
C ILE A 179 -10.18 -5.70 -9.14
N ALA A 180 -10.03 -5.85 -10.45
CA ALA A 180 -8.75 -6.12 -11.09
C ALA A 180 -8.71 -5.42 -12.44
N GLY A 181 -7.64 -4.69 -12.75
CA GLY A 181 -7.51 -4.00 -14.03
C GLY A 181 -6.34 -3.05 -14.11
N ASN A 182 -6.24 -2.40 -15.24
CA ASN A 182 -5.16 -1.50 -15.61
C ASN A 182 -5.65 -0.05 -15.68
N PRO A 183 -5.81 0.66 -14.54
CA PRO A 183 -6.19 2.06 -14.56
C PRO A 183 -5.10 2.91 -15.23
N HIS A 184 -5.53 3.87 -16.03
CA HIS A 184 -4.66 4.85 -16.65
C HIS A 184 -4.63 6.11 -15.80
N ARG A 185 -3.45 6.51 -15.37
CA ARG A 185 -3.27 7.69 -14.52
C ARG A 185 -2.60 8.81 -15.31
N HIS A 186 -3.27 9.96 -15.37
CA HIS A 186 -2.72 11.17 -15.97
C HIS A 186 -1.61 11.74 -15.09
N THR A 187 -0.47 12.06 -15.70
CA THR A 187 0.68 12.70 -15.06
C THR A 187 1.09 13.93 -15.86
N GLU A 188 1.97 14.75 -15.33
CA GLU A 188 2.49 15.93 -16.04
C GLU A 188 3.21 15.57 -17.35
N THR A 189 3.77 14.36 -17.46
CA THR A 189 4.56 13.92 -18.60
C THR A 189 3.84 12.97 -19.54
N GLY A 190 2.60 12.59 -19.24
CA GLY A 190 1.80 11.66 -20.05
C GLY A 190 0.92 10.75 -19.23
N ILE A 191 0.59 9.58 -19.76
CA ILE A 191 -0.27 8.59 -19.11
C ILE A 191 0.59 7.46 -18.56
N ALA A 192 0.45 7.14 -17.28
CA ALA A 192 1.01 5.93 -16.68
C ALA A 192 -0.05 4.82 -16.70
N VAL A 193 0.38 3.59 -16.97
CA VAL A 193 -0.45 2.38 -16.88
C VAL A 193 -0.15 1.70 -15.56
N ASP A 194 -1.15 1.56 -14.72
CA ASP A 194 -1.01 0.92 -13.41
C ASP A 194 -1.70 -0.46 -13.40
N ALA A 195 -1.31 -1.33 -12.48
CA ALA A 195 -1.96 -2.59 -12.16
C ALA A 195 -2.65 -2.44 -10.81
N LEU A 196 -3.95 -2.65 -10.76
CA LEU A 196 -4.77 -2.58 -9.55
C LEU A 196 -5.44 -3.92 -9.28
N VAL A 197 -5.31 -4.41 -8.05
CA VAL A 197 -6.09 -5.53 -7.52
C VAL A 197 -6.60 -5.17 -6.13
N ILE A 198 -7.90 -5.32 -5.94
CA ILE A 198 -8.58 -5.19 -4.65
C ILE A 198 -9.43 -6.45 -4.46
N GLY A 199 -9.41 -6.99 -3.26
CA GLY A 199 -10.23 -8.15 -2.91
C GLY A 199 -10.52 -8.19 -1.42
N ARG A 200 -11.24 -9.22 -1.00
CA ARG A 200 -11.46 -9.54 0.41
C ARG A 200 -10.71 -10.79 0.79
N LYS A 201 -10.15 -10.80 1.99
CA LYS A 201 -9.57 -12.01 2.55
C LYS A 201 -10.63 -13.10 2.63
N SER A 202 -10.41 -14.20 1.92
CA SER A 202 -11.31 -15.35 1.98
C SER A 202 -11.43 -15.84 3.43
N GLY A 203 -12.65 -16.03 3.91
CA GLY A 203 -12.90 -16.63 5.21
C GLY A 203 -12.28 -18.03 5.27
N VAL A 204 -11.58 -18.34 6.35
CA VAL A 204 -11.14 -19.72 6.61
C VAL A 204 -12.39 -20.52 6.94
N GLY A 205 -12.95 -21.24 5.95
CA GLY A 205 -14.03 -22.16 6.21
C GLY A 205 -15.13 -22.20 5.16
N ASN A 206 -14.81 -22.56 3.92
CA ASN A 206 -15.74 -23.30 3.08
C ASN A 206 -14.96 -24.31 2.22
N ALA A 207 -14.28 -25.26 2.87
CA ALA A 207 -14.07 -26.56 2.28
C ALA A 207 -15.48 -27.18 2.21
N LYS A 208 -16.21 -26.95 1.12
CA LYS A 208 -17.35 -27.77 0.77
C LYS A 208 -16.82 -29.17 0.55
N ASN A 209 -16.91 -30.02 1.58
CA ASN A 209 -16.96 -31.45 1.41
C ASN A 209 -18.18 -31.72 0.54
N GLY A 210 -17.96 -32.12 -0.71
CA GLY A 210 -18.90 -32.65 -1.64
C GLY A 210 -18.23 -33.78 -2.37
#